data_12ccbdc77bca312bcbc006cb4428e15e
#
_entry.id   12ccbdc77bca312bcbc006cb4428e15e
#
_cell.length_a   1.000
_cell.length_b   1.000
_cell.length_c   1.000
_cell.angle_alpha   90.00
_cell.angle_beta   90.00
_cell.angle_gamma   90.00
#
_symmetry.space_group_name_H-M   'P 1'
#
loop_
_entity.id
_entity.type
_entity.pdbx_description
1 polymer ?
#
loop_
_entity_poly.entity_id
_entity_poly.type
_entity_poly.pdbx_seq_one_letter_code
_entity_poly.pdbx_strand_id
1 'polypeptide(L)'
;MSLQLPGSGASRRAPALLRIILSMATPSKRLSSSNGKPSPKRPLEPSAPPSKPFLRFYHSEALRKKTLSLLSTVEHAPDATTHRDALANIVVELTNSGLDHYFMDPLKLARPGFLVEQSANLGMLGVQQVMASAIRQIVGRMDGPQLLSVCGSIRQFML
;
A
#
# COMPACT_ATOMS: atom_id res chain seq x y z
N MET A 1 -4.54 -58.47 -9.11
CA MET A 1 -4.65 -57.38 -10.08
C MET A 1 -4.15 -56.12 -9.40
N SER A 2 -2.87 -55.74 -9.66
CA SER A 2 -2.22 -54.58 -9.06
C SER A 2 -2.32 -53.42 -10.01
N LEU A 3 -2.94 -52.31 -9.62
CA LEU A 3 -3.00 -51.07 -10.35
C LEU A 3 -1.88 -50.15 -9.86
N GLN A 4 -0.95 -49.87 -10.74
CA GLN A 4 0.21 -49.02 -10.58
C GLN A 4 -0.19 -47.60 -10.97
N LEU A 5 -0.04 -46.61 -10.06
CA LEU A 5 -0.26 -45.19 -10.33
C LEU A 5 1.01 -44.53 -10.84
N PRO A 6 0.95 -43.73 -11.92
CA PRO A 6 2.12 -43.00 -12.40
C PRO A 6 2.41 -41.76 -11.56
N GLY A 7 3.66 -41.62 -11.16
CA GLY A 7 4.19 -40.45 -10.45
C GLY A 7 4.22 -39.21 -11.35
N SER A 8 3.55 -38.16 -10.94
CA SER A 8 3.58 -36.84 -11.55
C SER A 8 4.61 -35.95 -10.85
N GLY A 9 5.83 -35.89 -11.40
CA GLY A 9 6.86 -34.93 -11.03
C GLY A 9 6.61 -33.58 -11.63
N ALA A 10 5.84 -32.73 -10.93
CA ALA A 10 5.65 -31.32 -11.30
C ALA A 10 6.81 -30.49 -10.75
N SER A 11 7.83 -30.27 -11.59
CA SER A 11 8.87 -29.27 -11.36
C SER A 11 8.26 -27.88 -11.35
N ARG A 12 8.06 -27.31 -10.15
CA ARG A 12 7.59 -25.93 -9.96
C ARG A 12 8.71 -24.95 -10.30
N ARG A 13 8.81 -24.58 -11.57
CA ARG A 13 9.59 -23.39 -11.97
C ARG A 13 8.82 -22.16 -11.51
N ALA A 14 9.40 -21.39 -10.59
CA ALA A 14 8.86 -20.09 -10.19
C ALA A 14 8.71 -19.17 -11.40
N PRO A 15 7.59 -18.42 -11.52
CA PRO A 15 7.35 -17.55 -12.66
C PRO A 15 8.41 -16.44 -12.72
N ALA A 16 8.85 -16.14 -13.95
CA ALA A 16 9.92 -15.20 -14.28
C ALA A 16 9.72 -13.79 -13.68
N LEU A 17 8.49 -13.40 -13.37
CA LEU A 17 8.14 -12.12 -12.75
C LEU A 17 8.73 -11.94 -11.34
N LEU A 18 8.90 -13.01 -10.58
CA LEU A 18 9.50 -12.92 -9.23
C LEU A 18 11.00 -12.59 -9.26
N ARG A 19 11.69 -12.90 -10.36
CA ARG A 19 13.11 -12.57 -10.56
C ARG A 19 13.36 -11.10 -10.88
N ILE A 20 12.39 -10.43 -11.53
CA ILE A 20 12.52 -9.02 -11.91
C ILE A 20 12.42 -8.11 -10.68
N ILE A 21 11.53 -8.44 -9.73
CA ILE A 21 11.35 -7.67 -8.51
C ILE A 21 12.57 -7.76 -7.59
N LEU A 22 13.25 -8.92 -7.57
CA LEU A 22 14.42 -9.11 -6.71
C LEU A 22 15.71 -8.49 -7.28
N SER A 23 15.76 -8.18 -8.59
CA SER A 23 16.93 -7.59 -9.25
C SER A 23 17.04 -6.07 -9.11
N MET A 24 16.01 -5.38 -8.62
CA MET A 24 16.03 -3.92 -8.44
C MET A 24 16.60 -3.45 -7.09
N ALA A 25 17.06 -4.36 -6.23
CA ALA A 25 17.50 -4.06 -4.87
C ALA A 25 19.03 -4.07 -4.66
N THR A 26 19.86 -3.94 -5.71
CA THR A 26 21.32 -3.82 -5.53
C THR A 26 21.76 -2.36 -5.67
N PRO A 27 22.22 -1.70 -4.60
CA PRO A 27 22.81 -0.36 -4.72
C PRO A 27 24.21 -0.46 -5.33
N SER A 28 24.42 0.13 -6.50
CA SER A 28 25.71 0.34 -7.14
C SER A 28 26.63 1.18 -6.25
N LYS A 29 27.67 0.56 -5.73
CA LYS A 29 28.75 1.19 -5.00
C LYS A 29 29.63 1.98 -5.99
N ARG A 30 29.40 3.28 -6.14
CA ARG A 30 30.36 4.16 -6.82
C ARG A 30 31.52 4.47 -5.89
N LEU A 31 32.67 3.95 -6.22
CA LEU A 31 33.96 4.47 -5.73
C LEU A 31 34.17 5.84 -6.37
N SER A 32 34.10 6.89 -5.57
CA SER A 32 34.60 8.22 -5.95
C SER A 32 35.84 8.52 -5.12
N SER A 33 36.99 8.42 -5.77
CA SER A 33 38.26 8.93 -5.28
C SER A 33 38.27 10.42 -5.57
N SER A 34 38.31 11.26 -4.50
CA SER A 34 38.65 12.67 -4.64
C SER A 34 39.62 13.07 -3.54
N ASN A 35 40.87 13.29 -3.97
CA ASN A 35 41.87 14.08 -3.27
C ASN A 35 41.33 15.51 -3.05
N GLY A 36 41.22 15.98 -1.83
CA GLY A 36 40.73 17.30 -1.52
C GLY A 36 41.10 17.78 -0.11
N LYS A 37 42.17 18.57 0.01
CA LYS A 37 42.47 19.70 0.91
C LYS A 37 41.70 19.76 2.26
N PRO A 38 42.38 19.89 3.43
CA PRO A 38 41.70 19.99 4.73
C PRO A 38 40.97 21.34 4.86
N SER A 39 39.63 21.28 4.90
CA SER A 39 38.78 22.42 5.28
C SER A 39 38.59 22.49 6.78
N PRO A 40 38.40 23.71 7.36
CA PRO A 40 38.30 23.90 8.80
C PRO A 40 37.11 23.16 9.40
N LYS A 41 37.32 22.51 10.54
CA LYS A 41 36.33 21.77 11.31
C LYS A 41 35.13 22.66 11.63
N ARG A 42 34.02 22.44 10.91
CA ARG A 42 32.70 22.93 11.31
C ARG A 42 32.28 22.17 12.59
N PRO A 43 31.70 22.82 13.60
CA PRO A 43 31.17 22.13 14.77
C PRO A 43 30.21 21.05 14.32
N LEU A 44 30.33 19.84 14.88
CA LEU A 44 29.40 18.71 14.65
C LEU A 44 28.00 19.13 15.12
N GLU A 45 27.16 19.54 14.19
CA GLU A 45 25.72 19.57 14.45
C GLU A 45 25.29 18.16 14.84
N PRO A 46 24.47 18.00 15.89
CA PRO A 46 23.96 16.70 16.28
C PRO A 46 23.19 16.13 15.06
N SER A 47 23.74 15.06 14.48
CA SER A 47 23.12 14.37 13.34
C SER A 47 21.71 13.98 13.74
N ALA A 48 20.73 14.58 13.05
CA ALA A 48 19.33 14.18 13.19
C ALA A 48 19.23 12.65 13.03
N PRO A 49 18.42 11.95 13.85
CA PRO A 49 18.27 10.52 13.74
C PRO A 49 17.89 10.16 12.30
N PRO A 50 18.44 9.06 11.75
CA PRO A 50 18.16 8.68 10.36
C PRO A 50 16.66 8.55 10.17
N SER A 51 16.09 9.44 9.38
CA SER A 51 14.67 9.38 9.03
C SER A 51 14.41 8.07 8.28
N LYS A 52 13.53 7.23 8.83
CA LYS A 52 13.11 6.01 8.15
C LYS A 52 12.53 6.40 6.78
N PRO A 53 12.88 5.68 5.69
CA PRO A 53 12.29 5.95 4.40
C PRO A 53 10.77 5.74 4.48
N PHE A 54 10.00 6.67 3.95
CA PHE A 54 8.55 6.58 3.92
C PHE A 54 8.03 6.94 2.53
N LEU A 55 6.91 6.32 2.15
CA LEU A 55 6.17 6.64 0.96
C LEU A 55 5.00 7.56 1.32
N ARG A 56 4.86 8.69 0.62
CA ARG A 56 3.71 9.60 0.77
C ARG A 56 2.97 9.73 -0.54
N PHE A 57 1.65 9.75 -0.47
CA PHE A 57 0.80 10.25 -1.54
C PHE A 57 -0.33 11.06 -0.91
N TYR A 58 -0.91 11.96 -1.71
CA TYR A 58 -1.96 12.82 -1.22
C TYR A 58 -3.31 12.30 -1.71
N HIS A 59 -4.20 12.02 -0.79
CA HIS A 59 -5.61 11.80 -1.11
C HIS A 59 -6.25 13.09 -1.62
N SER A 60 -7.31 12.96 -2.43
CA SER A 60 -8.09 14.13 -2.81
C SER A 60 -8.65 14.83 -1.57
N GLU A 61 -8.78 16.16 -1.62
CA GLU A 61 -9.30 16.93 -0.49
C GLU A 61 -10.73 16.49 -0.12
N ALA A 62 -11.53 16.13 -1.12
CA ALA A 62 -12.88 15.61 -0.90
C ALA A 62 -12.85 14.28 -0.10
N LEU A 63 -11.97 13.34 -0.46
CA LEU A 63 -11.83 12.08 0.25
C LEU A 63 -11.29 12.31 1.68
N ARG A 64 -10.32 13.21 1.84
CA ARG A 64 -9.80 13.59 3.15
C ARG A 64 -10.90 14.18 4.05
N LYS A 65 -11.68 15.15 3.56
CA LYS A 65 -12.80 15.74 4.31
C LYS A 65 -13.84 14.70 4.69
N LYS A 66 -14.25 13.85 3.72
CA LYS A 66 -15.19 12.75 3.95
C LYS A 66 -14.69 11.80 5.03
N THR A 67 -13.41 11.41 4.96
CA THR A 67 -12.78 10.54 5.95
C THR A 67 -12.81 11.17 7.34
N LEU A 68 -12.29 12.39 7.51
CA LEU A 68 -12.24 13.06 8.81
C LEU A 68 -13.62 13.26 9.42
N SER A 69 -14.64 13.60 8.62
CA SER A 69 -16.01 13.72 9.07
C SER A 69 -16.55 12.39 9.59
N LEU A 70 -16.34 11.30 8.86
CA LEU A 70 -16.78 9.98 9.31
C LEU A 70 -16.05 9.52 10.58
N LEU A 71 -14.73 9.71 10.66
CA LEU A 71 -13.96 9.36 11.86
C LEU A 71 -14.51 10.09 13.09
N SER A 72 -14.82 11.40 12.96
CA SER A 72 -15.43 12.18 14.04
C SER A 72 -16.78 11.59 14.45
N THR A 73 -17.61 11.18 13.49
CA THR A 73 -18.92 10.56 13.78
C THR A 73 -18.74 9.25 14.56
N VAL A 74 -17.83 8.39 14.15
CA VAL A 74 -17.56 7.09 14.80
C VAL A 74 -17.01 7.28 16.22
N GLU A 75 -16.08 8.24 16.40
CA GLU A 75 -15.43 8.51 17.69
C GLU A 75 -16.40 9.10 18.74
N HIS A 76 -17.43 9.83 18.30
CA HIS A 76 -18.43 10.42 19.20
C HIS A 76 -19.72 9.58 19.30
N ALA A 77 -19.82 8.47 18.58
CA ALA A 77 -20.99 7.60 18.65
C ALA A 77 -21.04 6.86 19.99
N PRO A 78 -22.23 6.71 20.60
CA PRO A 78 -22.41 5.90 21.80
C PRO A 78 -21.96 4.44 21.62
N ASP A 79 -22.15 3.92 20.41
CA ASP A 79 -21.69 2.61 19.97
C ASP A 79 -21.02 2.72 18.58
N ALA A 80 -19.70 2.61 18.56
CA ALA A 80 -18.92 2.65 17.33
C ALA A 80 -19.28 1.51 16.36
N THR A 81 -19.83 0.41 16.86
CA THR A 81 -20.17 -0.76 16.03
C THR A 81 -21.30 -0.51 15.05
N THR A 82 -22.15 0.47 15.29
CA THR A 82 -23.23 0.89 14.38
C THR A 82 -22.69 1.51 13.08
N HIS A 83 -21.42 1.94 13.07
CA HIS A 83 -20.76 2.58 11.92
C HIS A 83 -19.77 1.67 11.20
N ARG A 84 -19.76 0.34 11.47
CA ARG A 84 -18.82 -0.61 10.85
C ARG A 84 -18.82 -0.52 9.33
N ASP A 85 -19.99 -0.55 8.71
CA ASP A 85 -20.10 -0.54 7.25
C ASP A 85 -19.62 0.79 6.65
N ALA A 86 -19.92 1.89 7.30
CA ALA A 86 -19.44 3.21 6.88
C ALA A 86 -17.92 3.30 6.98
N LEU A 87 -17.33 2.81 8.09
CA LEU A 87 -15.88 2.75 8.27
C LEU A 87 -15.23 1.80 7.25
N ALA A 88 -15.80 0.63 7.01
CA ALA A 88 -15.29 -0.29 6.00
C ALA A 88 -15.29 0.34 4.60
N ASN A 89 -16.36 1.04 4.24
CA ASN A 89 -16.46 1.70 2.94
C ASN A 89 -15.41 2.79 2.77
N ILE A 90 -15.16 3.62 3.79
CA ILE A 90 -14.11 4.65 3.69
C ILE A 90 -12.72 4.04 3.59
N VAL A 91 -12.43 2.94 4.31
CA VAL A 91 -11.16 2.22 4.19
C VAL A 91 -10.98 1.64 2.79
N VAL A 92 -12.05 1.12 2.17
CA VAL A 92 -12.03 0.67 0.77
C VAL A 92 -11.72 1.83 -0.17
N GLU A 93 -12.36 2.99 -0.01
CA GLU A 93 -12.09 4.17 -0.85
C GLU A 93 -10.64 4.65 -0.72
N LEU A 94 -10.09 4.69 0.50
CA LEU A 94 -8.69 5.05 0.75
C LEU A 94 -7.74 4.05 0.10
N THR A 95 -8.04 2.75 0.21
CA THR A 95 -7.25 1.68 -0.42
C THR A 95 -7.26 1.81 -1.93
N ASN A 96 -8.42 2.01 -2.54
CA ASN A 96 -8.55 2.19 -3.99
C ASN A 96 -7.78 3.43 -4.46
N SER A 97 -7.89 4.56 -3.75
CA SER A 97 -7.10 5.76 -4.05
C SER A 97 -5.59 5.50 -4.03
N GLY A 98 -5.10 4.68 -3.07
CA GLY A 98 -3.70 4.27 -3.03
C GLY A 98 -3.30 3.36 -4.19
N LEU A 99 -4.14 2.39 -4.52
CA LEU A 99 -3.91 1.49 -5.66
C LEU A 99 -3.86 2.26 -6.98
N ASP A 100 -4.77 3.19 -7.19
CA ASP A 100 -4.79 4.04 -8.38
C ASP A 100 -3.51 4.88 -8.47
N HIS A 101 -3.09 5.52 -7.39
CA HIS A 101 -1.89 6.34 -7.36
C HIS A 101 -0.60 5.53 -7.61
N TYR A 102 -0.45 4.35 -7.00
CA TYR A 102 0.80 3.58 -7.11
C TYR A 102 0.88 2.69 -8.34
N PHE A 103 -0.24 2.30 -8.94
CA PHE A 103 -0.26 1.37 -10.07
C PHE A 103 -0.81 2.01 -11.35
N MET A 104 -1.97 2.67 -11.27
CA MET A 104 -2.63 3.16 -12.47
C MET A 104 -2.02 4.45 -13.00
N ASP A 105 -1.63 5.38 -12.13
CA ASP A 105 -1.04 6.64 -12.58
C ASP A 105 0.34 6.44 -13.24
N PRO A 106 1.29 5.66 -12.70
CA PRO A 106 2.53 5.33 -13.40
C PRO A 106 2.31 4.60 -14.72
N LEU A 107 1.31 3.70 -14.77
CA LEU A 107 0.98 2.98 -15.99
C LEU A 107 0.49 3.94 -17.09
N LYS A 108 -0.40 4.87 -16.78
CA LYS A 108 -0.88 5.91 -17.71
C LYS A 108 0.27 6.78 -18.21
N LEU A 109 1.23 7.15 -17.35
CA LEU A 109 2.42 7.90 -17.71
C LEU A 109 3.33 7.16 -18.71
N ALA A 110 3.42 5.84 -18.57
CA ALA A 110 4.18 4.99 -19.48
C ALA A 110 3.56 4.87 -20.88
N ARG A 111 2.33 5.35 -21.08
CA ARG A 111 1.57 5.28 -22.36
C ARG A 111 1.56 3.88 -22.97
N PRO A 112 1.12 2.86 -22.25
CA PRO A 112 1.04 1.51 -22.77
C PRO A 112 0.06 1.46 -23.94
N GLY A 113 0.24 0.48 -24.83
CA GLY A 113 -0.74 0.25 -25.88
C GLY A 113 -2.10 -0.16 -25.30
N PHE A 114 -3.17 0.06 -26.07
CA PHE A 114 -4.57 -0.16 -25.68
C PHE A 114 -4.84 -1.51 -24.99
N LEU A 115 -4.26 -2.60 -25.50
CA LEU A 115 -4.43 -3.94 -24.91
C LEU A 115 -3.86 -4.04 -23.50
N VAL A 116 -2.71 -3.43 -23.26
CA VAL A 116 -2.06 -3.43 -21.93
C VAL A 116 -2.88 -2.60 -20.95
N GLU A 117 -3.35 -1.44 -21.37
CA GLU A 117 -4.20 -0.57 -20.53
C GLU A 117 -5.52 -1.26 -20.17
N GLN A 118 -6.18 -1.90 -21.13
CA GLN A 118 -7.41 -2.62 -20.88
C GLN A 118 -7.21 -3.82 -19.94
N SER A 119 -6.14 -4.58 -20.14
CA SER A 119 -5.80 -5.70 -19.25
C SER A 119 -5.48 -5.24 -17.83
N ALA A 120 -4.77 -4.12 -17.68
CA ALA A 120 -4.45 -3.53 -16.39
C ALA A 120 -5.72 -3.03 -15.67
N ASN A 121 -6.64 -2.38 -16.37
CA ASN A 121 -7.91 -1.93 -15.83
C ASN A 121 -8.75 -3.10 -15.33
N LEU A 122 -8.88 -4.18 -16.11
CA LEU A 122 -9.61 -5.39 -15.70
C LEU A 122 -8.93 -6.08 -14.49
N GLY A 123 -7.61 -6.19 -14.50
CA GLY A 123 -6.85 -6.74 -13.38
C GLY A 123 -7.03 -5.91 -12.11
N MET A 124 -7.00 -4.57 -12.23
CA MET A 124 -7.17 -3.66 -11.10
C MET A 124 -8.58 -3.76 -10.51
N LEU A 125 -9.63 -3.85 -11.34
CA LEU A 125 -11.00 -4.07 -10.86
C LEU A 125 -11.09 -5.36 -10.02
N GLY A 126 -10.46 -6.45 -10.46
CA GLY A 126 -10.40 -7.69 -9.70
C GLY A 126 -9.69 -7.53 -8.35
N VAL A 127 -8.54 -6.85 -8.32
CA VAL A 127 -7.80 -6.56 -7.08
C VAL A 127 -8.64 -5.71 -6.13
N GLN A 128 -9.25 -4.63 -6.61
CA GLN A 128 -10.10 -3.75 -5.81
C GLN A 128 -11.28 -4.50 -5.21
N GLN A 129 -11.92 -5.40 -5.96
CA GLN A 129 -13.05 -6.20 -5.47
C GLN A 129 -12.63 -7.17 -4.36
N VAL A 130 -11.49 -7.85 -4.52
CA VAL A 130 -10.95 -8.76 -3.50
C VAL A 130 -10.58 -7.99 -2.24
N MET A 131 -9.88 -6.86 -2.38
CA MET A 131 -9.49 -6.00 -1.25
C MET A 131 -10.72 -5.45 -0.52
N ALA A 132 -11.73 -4.97 -1.24
CA ALA A 132 -12.97 -4.48 -0.67
C ALA A 132 -13.70 -5.58 0.14
N SER A 133 -13.75 -6.79 -0.37
CA SER A 133 -14.34 -7.93 0.33
C SER A 133 -13.59 -8.25 1.62
N ALA A 134 -12.25 -8.33 1.55
CA ALA A 134 -11.41 -8.59 2.72
C ALA A 134 -11.55 -7.49 3.79
N ILE A 135 -11.52 -6.22 3.40
CA ILE A 135 -11.67 -5.09 4.31
C ILE A 135 -13.02 -5.14 5.02
N ARG A 136 -14.13 -5.33 4.29
CA ARG A 136 -15.47 -5.43 4.89
C ARG A 136 -15.57 -6.60 5.86
N GLN A 137 -14.98 -7.74 5.52
CA GLN A 137 -14.97 -8.92 6.40
C GLN A 137 -14.17 -8.67 7.69
N ILE A 138 -13.01 -8.01 7.60
CA ILE A 138 -12.16 -7.70 8.75
C ILE A 138 -12.87 -6.68 9.64
N VAL A 139 -13.28 -5.54 9.08
CA VAL A 139 -13.93 -4.46 9.85
C VAL A 139 -15.26 -4.93 10.43
N GLY A 140 -16.03 -5.76 9.72
CA GLY A 140 -17.28 -6.32 10.19
C GLY A 140 -17.15 -7.22 11.44
N ARG A 141 -15.95 -7.74 11.72
CA ARG A 141 -15.67 -8.58 12.91
C ARG A 141 -15.05 -7.79 14.08
N MET A 142 -14.71 -6.52 13.88
CA MET A 142 -14.10 -5.70 14.93
C MET A 142 -15.11 -5.29 15.98
N ASP A 143 -14.68 -5.23 17.24
CA ASP A 143 -15.42 -4.64 18.34
C ASP A 143 -15.26 -3.10 18.39
N GLY A 144 -15.98 -2.44 19.30
CA GLY A 144 -15.94 -0.98 19.44
C GLY A 144 -14.52 -0.43 19.68
N PRO A 145 -13.77 -0.93 20.68
CA PRO A 145 -12.39 -0.51 20.93
C PRO A 145 -11.45 -0.68 19.73
N GLN A 146 -11.58 -1.78 18.97
CA GLN A 146 -10.79 -2.02 17.77
C GLN A 146 -11.12 -1.01 16.66
N LEU A 147 -12.41 -0.69 16.46
CA LEU A 147 -12.85 0.32 15.48
C LEU A 147 -12.30 1.70 15.84
N LEU A 148 -12.34 2.10 17.10
CA LEU A 148 -11.77 3.37 17.57
C LEU A 148 -10.25 3.42 17.39
N SER A 149 -9.54 2.31 17.62
CA SER A 149 -8.10 2.20 17.34
C SER A 149 -7.79 2.41 15.86
N VAL A 150 -8.59 1.81 14.96
CA VAL A 150 -8.47 2.01 13.51
C VAL A 150 -8.74 3.47 13.14
N CYS A 151 -9.76 4.10 13.72
CA CYS A 151 -10.04 5.53 13.50
C CYS A 151 -8.84 6.41 13.89
N GLY A 152 -8.25 6.17 15.06
CA GLY A 152 -7.06 6.90 15.52
C GLY A 152 -5.87 6.75 14.57
N SER A 153 -5.63 5.52 14.09
CA SER A 153 -4.55 5.24 13.13
C SER A 153 -4.77 5.96 11.79
N ILE A 154 -5.99 5.90 11.23
CA ILE A 154 -6.33 6.59 9.98
C ILE A 154 -6.16 8.10 10.16
N ARG A 155 -6.59 8.66 11.28
CA ARG A 155 -6.44 10.09 11.58
C ARG A 155 -4.98 10.55 11.54
N GLN A 156 -4.05 9.76 12.07
CA GLN A 156 -2.62 10.06 12.02
C GLN A 156 -2.08 10.14 10.58
N PHE A 157 -2.62 9.35 9.65
CA PHE A 157 -2.22 9.42 8.24
C PHE A 157 -2.84 10.60 7.48
N MET A 158 -3.89 11.22 8.04
CA MET A 158 -4.60 12.34 7.41
C MET A 158 -4.10 13.73 7.84
N LEU A 159 -3.25 13.79 8.88
CA LEU A 159 -2.64 15.01 9.39
C LEU A 159 -1.30 15.27 8.70
#